data_a22c25a5a832583d5b5ff698cbebf90f
#
_entry.id   a22c25a5a832583d5b5ff698cbebf90f
#
_cell.length_a   1.000
_cell.length_b   1.000
_cell.length_c   1.000
_cell.angle_alpha   90.00
_cell.angle_beta   90.00
_cell.angle_gamma   90.00
#
_symmetry.space_group_name_H-M   'P 1'
#
loop_
_entity.id
_entity.type
_entity.pdbx_description
1 polymer ?
#
loop_
_entity_poly.entity_id
_entity_poly.type
_entity_poly.pdbx_seq_one_letter_code
_entity_poly.pdbx_strand_id
1 'polypeptide(L)'
;MFENYKNRMAYRGKNVSEMLRMQSNMVIEQTWDRDPNYRQVYVVRVNSGLPEVTAKHELIDVKFNVKTYANITSDEPSYWMQFRHGEEKRHPEIGIGSYVYMENEDGEWQWWLLVHQDDRPMFRQYQVLETNWVFKWIDNGKIYNCLGVQRIQQSYNSGSWDADKTTSVDNVTAAILPSNSDSLTIGYNKRFIISDARRYPPIVYQVSKIEDTQPIGLTTFKFTQETFDPTHDNAELMICNYYDSKFVSEHSAEDTDKTTNFEVSYNGTKPTVKVGGSPKVFTAQLPEDNHFDIKWSLSDGLNIYGGIYDNYTQTFGDYTVTSNDRTMTVKVANNYKLIGTVLTVSAECADGSCGSVQVEVIG
;
A
#
# COMPACT_ATOMS: atom_id res chain seq x y z
N MET A 1 29.05 -53.79 20.77
CA MET A 1 28.08 -53.12 21.67
C MET A 1 28.23 -51.58 21.65
N PHE A 2 29.44 -51.03 21.65
CA PHE A 2 29.69 -49.58 21.59
C PHE A 2 29.27 -48.92 20.24
N GLU A 3 29.42 -49.57 19.11
CA GLU A 3 29.02 -49.04 17.83
C GLU A 3 27.49 -48.89 17.66
N ASN A 4 26.75 -49.86 18.18
CA ASN A 4 25.29 -49.77 18.21
C ASN A 4 24.79 -48.63 19.12
N TYR A 5 25.55 -48.35 20.21
CA TYR A 5 25.27 -47.24 21.07
C TYR A 5 25.61 -45.89 20.37
N LYS A 6 26.77 -45.81 19.72
CA LYS A 6 27.14 -44.63 18.90
C LYS A 6 26.15 -44.36 17.77
N ASN A 7 25.71 -45.39 17.08
CA ASN A 7 24.70 -45.27 16.00
C ASN A 7 23.34 -44.85 16.57
N ARG A 8 22.93 -45.33 17.74
CA ARG A 8 21.73 -44.88 18.45
C ARG A 8 21.86 -43.41 18.90
N MET A 9 23.03 -43.01 19.38
CA MET A 9 23.29 -41.64 19.79
C MET A 9 23.40 -40.70 18.57
N ALA A 10 24.00 -41.15 17.47
CA ALA A 10 24.03 -40.41 16.22
C ALA A 10 22.64 -40.21 15.61
N TYR A 11 21.74 -41.17 15.84
CA TYR A 11 20.32 -41.07 15.37
C TYR A 11 19.45 -40.23 16.30
N ARG A 12 19.84 -40.05 17.58
CA ARG A 12 19.07 -39.33 18.61
C ARG A 12 19.60 -37.94 18.97
N GLY A 13 20.65 -37.49 18.28
CA GLY A 13 21.35 -36.25 18.62
C GLY A 13 22.66 -36.51 19.36
N LYS A 14 23.63 -35.59 19.20
CA LYS A 14 24.98 -35.72 19.74
C LYS A 14 25.05 -35.64 21.27
N ASN A 15 24.03 -35.06 21.91
CA ASN A 15 23.92 -34.92 23.35
C ASN A 15 22.46 -34.95 23.84
N VAL A 16 22.24 -35.04 25.14
CA VAL A 16 20.91 -35.10 25.75
C VAL A 16 20.06 -33.86 25.42
N SER A 17 20.67 -32.68 25.36
CA SER A 17 19.98 -31.43 25.05
C SER A 17 19.45 -31.44 23.61
N GLU A 18 20.24 -31.95 22.68
CA GLU A 18 19.85 -32.04 21.26
C GLU A 18 18.71 -33.09 21.08
N MET A 19 18.79 -34.18 21.77
CA MET A 19 17.74 -35.21 21.79
C MET A 19 16.42 -34.67 22.34
N LEU A 20 16.45 -33.91 23.44
CA LEU A 20 15.26 -33.29 24.02
C LEU A 20 14.66 -32.25 23.06
N ARG A 21 15.49 -31.46 22.36
CA ARG A 21 15.02 -30.52 21.33
C ARG A 21 14.32 -31.25 20.17
N MET A 22 14.92 -32.35 19.69
CA MET A 22 14.31 -33.15 18.60
C MET A 22 12.97 -33.75 19.04
N GLN A 23 12.88 -34.28 20.27
CA GLN A 23 11.64 -34.82 20.81
C GLN A 23 10.56 -33.72 20.97
N SER A 24 10.93 -32.57 21.50
CA SER A 24 10.01 -31.44 21.65
C SER A 24 9.51 -30.93 20.29
N ASN A 25 10.41 -30.79 19.30
CA ASN A 25 10.02 -30.41 17.95
C ASN A 25 9.07 -31.44 17.32
N MET A 26 9.32 -32.74 17.52
CA MET A 26 8.44 -33.78 16.99
C MET A 26 7.04 -33.74 17.61
N VAL A 27 6.91 -33.46 18.91
CA VAL A 27 5.62 -33.30 19.59
C VAL A 27 4.91 -32.03 19.07
N ILE A 28 5.64 -30.93 18.93
CA ILE A 28 5.10 -29.67 18.38
C ILE A 28 4.56 -29.90 16.97
N GLU A 29 5.31 -30.57 16.10
CA GLU A 29 4.90 -30.89 14.72
C GLU A 29 3.63 -31.77 14.68
N GLN A 30 3.56 -32.81 15.53
CA GLN A 30 2.40 -33.72 15.60
C GLN A 30 1.12 -33.03 16.08
N THR A 31 1.24 -31.96 16.84
CA THR A 31 0.10 -31.21 17.39
C THR A 31 -0.16 -29.90 16.66
N TRP A 32 0.63 -29.58 15.61
CA TRP A 32 0.58 -28.27 14.96
C TRP A 32 -0.80 -27.94 14.44
N ASP A 33 -1.40 -28.81 13.64
CA ASP A 33 -2.68 -28.59 12.98
C ASP A 33 -3.90 -28.72 13.93
N ARG A 34 -3.66 -29.15 15.19
CA ARG A 34 -4.71 -29.29 16.21
C ARG A 34 -4.72 -28.15 17.21
N ASP A 35 -3.79 -27.24 17.09
CA ASP A 35 -3.69 -26.07 17.97
C ASP A 35 -4.79 -25.06 17.61
N PRO A 36 -5.59 -24.58 18.56
CA PRO A 36 -6.62 -23.57 18.29
C PRO A 36 -6.06 -22.24 17.74
N ASN A 37 -4.77 -21.99 17.97
CA ASN A 37 -4.07 -20.81 17.48
C ASN A 37 -3.42 -21.01 16.10
N TYR A 38 -3.62 -22.18 15.47
CA TYR A 38 -3.15 -22.46 14.12
C TYR A 38 -3.92 -21.61 13.10
N ARG A 39 -3.18 -20.99 12.19
CA ARG A 39 -3.68 -20.22 11.04
C ARG A 39 -2.78 -20.41 9.84
N GLN A 40 -3.27 -20.02 8.69
CA GLN A 40 -2.49 -19.92 7.46
C GLN A 40 -2.43 -18.46 7.02
N VAL A 41 -1.25 -18.02 6.60
CA VAL A 41 -1.00 -16.64 6.22
C VAL A 41 -0.19 -16.56 4.93
N TYR A 42 -0.29 -15.44 4.23
CA TYR A 42 0.67 -15.08 3.19
C TYR A 42 1.73 -14.16 3.76
N VAL A 43 2.98 -14.37 3.37
CA VAL A 43 4.09 -13.45 3.70
C VAL A 43 4.60 -12.84 2.41
N VAL A 44 4.67 -11.52 2.37
CA VAL A 44 5.06 -10.74 1.19
C VAL A 44 6.15 -9.76 1.56
N ARG A 45 7.27 -9.80 0.85
CA ARG A 45 8.32 -8.80 0.96
C ARG A 45 8.28 -7.87 -0.24
N VAL A 46 8.13 -6.57 0.02
CA VAL A 46 7.95 -5.54 -1.01
C VAL A 46 9.18 -4.66 -1.09
N ASN A 47 9.75 -4.52 -2.29
CA ASN A 47 10.86 -3.59 -2.53
C ASN A 47 10.37 -2.17 -2.88
N SER A 48 9.17 -2.05 -3.45
CA SER A 48 8.56 -0.77 -3.84
C SER A 48 7.04 -0.93 -3.94
N GLY A 49 6.29 0.12 -3.58
CA GLY A 49 4.83 0.15 -3.67
C GLY A 49 4.10 -0.54 -2.52
N LEU A 50 2.82 -0.79 -2.72
CA LEU A 50 1.95 -1.46 -1.76
C LEU A 50 2.11 -2.98 -1.82
N PRO A 51 1.90 -3.70 -0.69
CA PRO A 51 1.91 -5.15 -0.70
C PRO A 51 0.71 -5.73 -1.48
N GLU A 52 0.97 -6.77 -2.25
CA GLU A 52 -0.04 -7.48 -3.03
C GLU A 52 0.23 -8.99 -2.98
N VAL A 53 -0.84 -9.77 -2.76
CA VAL A 53 -0.78 -11.23 -2.85
C VAL A 53 -0.96 -11.63 -4.31
N THR A 54 0.06 -12.25 -4.88
CA THR A 54 0.05 -12.77 -6.25
C THR A 54 -0.04 -14.30 -6.24
N ALA A 55 -0.33 -14.92 -7.38
CA ALA A 55 -0.40 -16.38 -7.54
C ALA A 55 0.93 -17.11 -7.22
N LYS A 56 2.02 -16.38 -7.00
CA LYS A 56 3.33 -16.94 -6.61
C LYS A 56 3.49 -17.11 -5.10
N HIS A 57 2.65 -16.44 -4.31
CA HIS A 57 2.71 -16.54 -2.84
C HIS A 57 1.95 -17.78 -2.39
N GLU A 58 2.56 -18.53 -1.49
CA GLU A 58 1.99 -19.72 -0.89
C GLU A 58 1.46 -19.40 0.50
N LEU A 59 0.46 -20.18 0.94
CA LEU A 59 -0.02 -20.14 2.32
C LEU A 59 1.00 -20.81 3.23
N ILE A 60 1.38 -20.14 4.30
CA ILE A 60 2.39 -20.56 5.26
C ILE A 60 1.73 -20.86 6.59
N ASP A 61 2.07 -21.99 7.17
CA ASP A 61 1.54 -22.45 8.44
C ASP A 61 2.17 -21.69 9.62
N VAL A 62 1.30 -21.08 10.45
CA VAL A 62 1.73 -20.31 11.62
C VAL A 62 0.89 -20.63 12.85
N LYS A 63 1.43 -20.33 14.03
CA LYS A 63 0.70 -20.26 15.29
C LYS A 63 0.76 -18.87 15.87
N PHE A 64 -0.36 -18.38 16.32
CA PHE A 64 -0.45 -17.12 17.03
C PHE A 64 -0.40 -17.34 18.54
N ASN A 65 0.46 -16.61 19.21
CA ASN A 65 0.51 -16.57 20.66
C ASN A 65 0.06 -15.19 21.12
N VAL A 66 -1.05 -15.12 21.81
CA VAL A 66 -1.46 -13.89 22.48
C VAL A 66 -0.48 -13.63 23.61
N LYS A 67 0.28 -12.57 23.51
CA LYS A 67 1.18 -12.17 24.59
C LYS A 67 0.34 -11.49 25.68
N THR A 68 -0.02 -12.22 26.69
CA THR A 68 -0.64 -11.63 27.88
C THR A 68 0.46 -10.92 28.67
N TYR A 69 0.65 -9.64 28.44
CA TYR A 69 1.44 -8.80 29.33
C TYR A 69 0.52 -8.15 30.35
N ALA A 70 0.86 -8.31 31.62
CA ALA A 70 0.16 -7.70 32.73
C ALA A 70 0.19 -6.15 32.71
N ASN A 71 0.96 -5.53 31.80
CA ASN A 71 1.18 -4.08 31.71
C ASN A 71 1.18 -3.58 30.25
N ILE A 72 0.25 -4.03 29.40
CA ILE A 72 0.11 -3.43 28.07
C ILE A 72 -0.62 -2.10 28.22
N THR A 73 0.11 -1.02 28.08
CA THR A 73 -0.43 0.35 28.00
C THR A 73 -0.64 0.81 26.55
N SER A 74 -0.41 -0.08 25.56
CA SER A 74 -0.65 0.23 24.15
C SER A 74 -1.89 -0.50 23.67
N ASP A 75 -2.87 0.25 23.21
CA ASP A 75 -4.10 -0.25 22.56
C ASP A 75 -3.83 -0.75 21.12
N GLU A 76 -2.56 -0.96 20.77
CA GLU A 76 -2.18 -1.38 19.42
C GLU A 76 -2.40 -2.89 19.24
N PRO A 77 -3.18 -3.32 18.23
CA PRO A 77 -3.33 -4.72 17.90
C PRO A 77 -1.97 -5.32 17.54
N SER A 78 -1.53 -6.29 18.33
CA SER A 78 -0.26 -6.98 18.10
C SER A 78 -0.36 -8.45 18.46
N TYR A 79 0.24 -9.29 17.61
CA TYR A 79 0.33 -10.71 17.86
C TYR A 79 1.78 -11.18 17.85
N TRP A 80 2.05 -12.27 18.56
CA TRP A 80 3.27 -13.04 18.41
C TRP A 80 2.98 -14.25 17.55
N MET A 81 3.75 -14.41 16.49
CA MET A 81 3.59 -15.43 15.49
C MET A 81 4.80 -16.34 15.46
N GLN A 82 4.57 -17.64 15.37
CA GLN A 82 5.59 -18.65 15.17
C GLN A 82 5.32 -19.38 13.88
N PHE A 83 6.31 -19.41 12.99
CA PHE A 83 6.25 -20.22 11.77
C PHE A 83 6.51 -21.69 12.08
N ARG A 84 5.89 -22.57 11.32
CA ARG A 84 6.15 -24.01 11.38
C ARG A 84 7.62 -24.27 11.07
N HIS A 85 8.19 -25.29 11.70
CA HIS A 85 9.60 -25.60 11.52
C HIS A 85 9.94 -25.89 10.05
N GLY A 86 10.91 -25.18 9.52
CA GLY A 86 11.35 -25.31 8.12
C GLY A 86 10.74 -24.29 7.15
N GLU A 87 9.63 -23.63 7.49
CA GLU A 87 9.01 -22.61 6.62
C GLU A 87 9.95 -21.43 6.39
N GLU A 88 10.68 -20.97 7.39
CA GLU A 88 11.67 -19.90 7.26
C GLU A 88 12.81 -20.20 6.24
N LYS A 89 13.07 -21.49 5.99
CA LYS A 89 14.08 -21.90 5.00
C LYS A 89 13.50 -21.99 3.59
N ARG A 90 12.20 -22.29 3.47
CA ARG A 90 11.48 -22.36 2.20
C ARG A 90 11.11 -20.98 1.69
N HIS A 91 10.82 -20.07 2.62
CA HIS A 91 10.31 -18.74 2.39
C HIS A 91 11.32 -17.67 2.89
N PRO A 92 12.31 -17.32 2.05
CA PRO A 92 13.35 -16.33 2.42
C PRO A 92 12.79 -14.91 2.62
N GLU A 93 11.55 -14.68 2.18
CA GLU A 93 10.79 -13.46 2.43
C GLU A 93 10.40 -13.28 3.89
N ILE A 94 10.40 -14.35 4.71
CA ILE A 94 10.09 -14.25 6.15
C ILE A 94 11.21 -13.50 6.87
N GLY A 95 10.90 -12.33 7.39
CA GLY A 95 11.85 -11.50 8.12
C GLY A 95 11.26 -10.17 8.57
N ILE A 96 12.01 -9.45 9.37
CA ILE A 96 11.60 -8.11 9.82
C ILE A 96 11.41 -7.19 8.60
N GLY A 97 10.31 -6.44 8.56
CA GLY A 97 9.92 -5.57 7.45
C GLY A 97 9.13 -6.28 6.35
N SER A 98 8.80 -7.56 6.50
CA SER A 98 7.88 -8.23 5.60
C SER A 98 6.43 -8.03 6.05
N TYR A 99 5.53 -8.03 5.10
CA TYR A 99 4.10 -7.98 5.38
C TYR A 99 3.53 -9.38 5.53
N VAL A 100 2.57 -9.50 6.43
CA VAL A 100 1.76 -10.70 6.62
C VAL A 100 0.32 -10.37 6.28
N TYR A 101 -0.27 -11.14 5.38
CA TYR A 101 -1.69 -11.04 5.03
C TYR A 101 -2.43 -12.18 5.67
N MET A 102 -3.29 -11.88 6.62
CA MET A 102 -4.00 -12.88 7.42
C MET A 102 -5.43 -12.47 7.70
N GLU A 103 -6.25 -13.49 7.92
CA GLU A 103 -7.64 -13.35 8.30
C GLU A 103 -7.77 -13.00 9.78
N ASN A 104 -8.56 -11.97 10.10
CA ASN A 104 -8.90 -11.58 11.45
C ASN A 104 -10.03 -12.47 12.03
N GLU A 105 -10.47 -12.19 13.26
CA GLU A 105 -11.55 -12.94 13.93
C GLU A 105 -12.91 -12.79 13.24
N ASP A 106 -13.11 -11.71 12.49
CA ASP A 106 -14.35 -11.40 11.75
C ASP A 106 -14.36 -12.03 10.34
N GLY A 107 -13.29 -12.72 9.94
CA GLY A 107 -13.14 -13.33 8.62
C GLY A 107 -12.64 -12.36 7.55
N GLU A 108 -12.19 -11.16 7.92
CA GLU A 108 -11.64 -10.19 7.01
C GLU A 108 -10.12 -10.34 6.91
N TRP A 109 -9.60 -10.27 5.69
CA TRP A 109 -8.17 -10.33 5.43
C TRP A 109 -7.53 -8.96 5.58
N GLN A 110 -6.49 -8.88 6.41
CA GLN A 110 -5.80 -7.64 6.73
C GLN A 110 -4.29 -7.78 6.61
N TRP A 111 -3.63 -6.66 6.37
CA TRP A 111 -2.17 -6.58 6.32
C TRP A 111 -1.58 -6.27 7.70
N TRP A 112 -0.51 -6.97 8.01
CA TRP A 112 0.27 -6.83 9.23
C TRP A 112 1.74 -6.67 8.87
N LEU A 113 2.51 -6.01 9.71
CA LEU A 113 3.94 -5.79 9.51
C LEU A 113 4.75 -6.56 10.55
N LEU A 114 5.72 -7.35 10.11
CA LEU A 114 6.70 -8.03 10.96
C LEU A 114 7.68 -7.00 11.53
N VAL A 115 7.60 -6.74 12.84
CA VAL A 115 8.36 -5.65 13.47
C VAL A 115 9.47 -6.11 14.39
N HIS A 116 9.39 -7.31 14.92
CA HIS A 116 10.39 -7.82 15.85
C HIS A 116 10.56 -9.33 15.72
N GLN A 117 11.78 -9.80 15.94
CA GLN A 117 12.15 -11.21 15.97
C GLN A 117 12.75 -11.54 17.34
N ASP A 118 12.24 -12.58 17.98
CA ASP A 118 12.74 -13.12 19.24
C ASP A 118 13.27 -14.54 19.01
N ASP A 119 14.59 -14.68 19.02
CA ASP A 119 15.26 -15.97 18.83
C ASP A 119 15.32 -16.73 20.15
N ARG A 120 14.44 -17.72 20.30
CA ARG A 120 14.43 -18.61 21.46
C ARG A 120 15.17 -19.91 21.14
N PRO A 121 15.68 -20.62 22.16
CA PRO A 121 16.45 -21.84 21.93
C PRO A 121 15.73 -22.94 21.16
N MET A 122 14.40 -23.00 21.26
CA MET A 122 13.57 -24.03 20.63
C MET A 122 12.90 -23.57 19.33
N PHE A 123 12.53 -22.30 19.24
CA PHE A 123 11.79 -21.74 18.13
C PHE A 123 12.01 -20.23 18.05
N ARG A 124 11.72 -19.69 16.90
CA ARG A 124 11.77 -18.27 16.65
C ARG A 124 10.35 -17.71 16.66
N GLN A 125 10.16 -16.58 17.30
CA GLN A 125 8.89 -15.85 17.31
C GLN A 125 9.05 -14.50 16.66
N TYR A 126 8.00 -14.07 16.01
CA TYR A 126 7.92 -12.77 15.38
C TYR A 126 6.74 -11.98 15.95
N GLN A 127 6.95 -10.72 16.24
CA GLN A 127 5.87 -9.80 16.57
C GLN A 127 5.36 -9.15 15.28
N VAL A 128 4.04 -9.16 15.11
CA VAL A 128 3.36 -8.47 14.02
C VAL A 128 2.50 -7.34 14.60
N LEU A 129 2.47 -6.20 13.92
CA LEU A 129 1.58 -5.08 14.19
C LEU A 129 0.62 -4.90 13.03
N GLU A 130 -0.62 -4.58 13.33
CA GLU A 130 -1.61 -4.23 12.31
C GLU A 130 -1.20 -2.98 11.57
N THR A 131 -1.27 -3.02 10.23
CA THR A 131 -1.02 -1.85 9.41
C THR A 131 -2.30 -1.04 9.31
N ASN A 132 -2.22 0.24 9.64
CA ASN A 132 -3.38 1.10 9.78
C ASN A 132 -3.33 2.36 8.92
N TRP A 133 -2.22 2.61 8.21
CA TRP A 133 -2.07 3.83 7.42
C TRP A 133 -1.28 3.61 6.13
N VAL A 134 -1.75 4.21 5.03
CA VAL A 134 -1.01 4.30 3.78
C VAL A 134 -0.32 5.66 3.72
N PHE A 135 1.00 5.66 3.88
CA PHE A 135 1.82 6.86 3.78
C PHE A 135 2.04 7.19 2.31
N LYS A 136 1.78 8.45 1.94
CA LYS A 136 1.94 8.95 0.58
C LYS A 136 2.87 10.16 0.59
N TRP A 137 3.81 10.20 -0.33
CA TRP A 137 4.72 11.35 -0.48
C TRP A 137 5.19 11.48 -1.91
N ILE A 138 5.75 12.63 -2.23
CA ILE A 138 6.39 12.90 -3.51
C ILE A 138 7.89 13.04 -3.29
N ASP A 139 8.67 12.43 -4.15
CA ASP A 139 10.11 12.64 -4.23
C ASP A 139 10.55 12.59 -5.68
N ASN A 140 11.33 13.60 -6.11
CA ASN A 140 11.80 13.75 -7.50
C ASN A 140 10.69 13.59 -8.56
N GLY A 141 9.52 14.21 -8.31
CA GLY A 141 8.38 14.17 -9.24
C GLY A 141 7.58 12.86 -9.25
N LYS A 142 8.01 11.85 -8.50
CA LYS A 142 7.32 10.55 -8.40
C LYS A 142 6.52 10.44 -7.10
N ILE A 143 5.29 9.95 -7.21
CA ILE A 143 4.44 9.63 -6.06
C ILE A 143 4.79 8.23 -5.55
N TYR A 144 5.02 8.14 -4.26
CA TYR A 144 5.29 6.90 -3.53
C TYR A 144 4.17 6.60 -2.56
N ASN A 145 3.87 5.32 -2.40
CA ASN A 145 2.89 4.80 -1.45
C ASN A 145 3.52 3.68 -0.65
N CYS A 146 3.37 3.72 0.67
CA CYS A 146 3.84 2.65 1.54
C CYS A 146 2.83 2.38 2.65
N LEU A 147 2.45 1.12 2.83
CA LEU A 147 1.59 0.71 3.92
C LEU A 147 2.43 0.55 5.19
N GLY A 148 1.97 1.10 6.30
CA GLY A 148 2.72 1.08 7.55
C GLY A 148 1.86 1.13 8.80
N VAL A 149 2.54 1.22 9.93
CA VAL A 149 1.92 1.35 11.24
C VAL A 149 2.10 2.78 11.73
N GLN A 150 0.99 3.50 11.84
CA GLN A 150 0.96 4.81 12.49
C GLN A 150 0.58 4.61 13.96
N ARG A 151 1.32 5.21 14.87
CA ARG A 151 1.06 5.12 16.30
C ARG A 151 1.34 6.44 17.03
N ILE A 152 0.69 6.60 18.15
CA ILE A 152 0.95 7.72 19.08
C ILE A 152 1.83 7.18 20.19
N GLN A 153 3.07 7.66 20.27
CA GLN A 153 3.95 7.36 21.39
C GLN A 153 3.76 8.43 22.48
N GLN A 154 3.38 7.99 23.66
CA GLN A 154 3.41 8.85 24.83
C GLN A 154 4.86 8.94 25.32
N SER A 155 5.46 10.10 25.24
CA SER A 155 6.77 10.36 25.82
C SER A 155 6.57 10.97 27.20
N TYR A 156 6.84 10.19 28.24
CA TYR A 156 6.90 10.72 29.59
C TYR A 156 8.28 11.33 29.81
N ASN A 157 8.34 12.64 29.85
CA ASN A 157 9.54 13.33 30.31
C ASN A 157 9.51 13.35 31.83
N SER A 158 10.02 12.29 32.46
CA SER A 158 10.24 12.28 33.92
C SER A 158 11.48 13.12 34.26
N GLY A 159 11.33 14.43 34.16
CA GLY A 159 12.32 15.34 34.72
C GLY A 159 12.25 15.28 36.24
N SER A 160 13.37 14.97 36.89
CA SER A 160 13.71 15.03 38.31
C SER A 160 12.59 15.26 39.36
N TRP A 161 12.71 14.56 40.45
CA TRP A 161 11.87 14.45 41.64
C TRP A 161 11.59 15.78 42.41
N ASP A 162 11.37 16.89 41.76
CA ASP A 162 10.90 18.12 42.41
C ASP A 162 9.38 18.24 42.30
N ALA A 163 8.73 18.38 43.42
CA ALA A 163 7.28 18.34 43.60
C ALA A 163 6.48 19.40 42.80
N ASP A 164 7.14 20.31 42.10
CA ASP A 164 6.52 21.45 41.40
C ASP A 164 6.62 21.36 39.86
N LYS A 165 6.98 20.19 39.28
CA LYS A 165 7.06 20.07 37.81
C LYS A 165 5.83 19.42 37.22
N THR A 166 5.12 20.20 36.44
CA THR A 166 4.08 19.74 35.53
C THR A 166 4.69 18.76 34.54
N THR A 167 4.27 17.49 34.58
CA THR A 167 4.65 16.48 33.59
C THR A 167 3.92 16.83 32.30
N SER A 168 4.62 17.39 31.33
CA SER A 168 4.05 17.52 29.98
C SER A 168 4.14 16.17 29.30
N VAL A 169 3.01 15.62 28.92
CA VAL A 169 2.92 14.42 28.08
C VAL A 169 2.96 14.90 26.64
N ASP A 170 4.13 14.82 26.02
CA ASP A 170 4.25 15.08 24.59
C ASP A 170 3.82 13.83 23.82
N ASN A 171 2.65 13.87 23.23
CA ASN A 171 2.20 12.84 22.29
C ASN A 171 2.99 12.99 20.99
N VAL A 172 3.94 12.10 20.77
CA VAL A 172 4.71 12.05 19.54
C VAL A 172 4.06 11.06 18.59
N THR A 173 3.62 11.55 17.45
CA THR A 173 3.18 10.67 16.34
C THR A 173 4.40 10.01 15.72
N ALA A 174 4.34 8.70 15.55
CA ALA A 174 5.40 7.91 14.92
C ALA A 174 4.82 7.00 13.84
N ALA A 175 5.65 6.66 12.87
CA ALA A 175 5.34 5.65 11.87
C ALA A 175 6.44 4.58 11.83
N ILE A 176 6.03 3.35 11.57
CA ILE A 176 6.93 2.23 11.29
C ILE A 176 6.64 1.76 9.88
N LEU A 177 7.64 1.81 9.02
CA LEU A 177 7.58 1.35 7.64
C LEU A 177 8.62 0.25 7.42
N PRO A 178 8.41 -0.68 6.45
CA PRO A 178 9.47 -1.56 6.02
C PRO A 178 10.61 -0.74 5.40
N SER A 179 11.86 -1.12 5.67
CA SER A 179 13.03 -0.51 5.05
C SER A 179 13.18 -1.06 3.63
N ASN A 180 12.61 -0.35 2.66
CA ASN A 180 12.64 -0.68 1.23
C ASN A 180 13.12 0.51 0.40
N SER A 181 13.23 0.35 -0.92
CA SER A 181 13.72 1.42 -1.80
C SER A 181 12.90 2.71 -1.69
N ASP A 182 11.59 2.59 -1.44
CA ASP A 182 10.70 3.73 -1.36
C ASP A 182 10.83 4.45 -0.01
N SER A 183 10.77 3.72 1.12
CA SER A 183 10.87 4.32 2.45
C SER A 183 12.22 5.00 2.70
N LEU A 184 13.30 4.52 2.05
CA LEU A 184 14.63 5.12 2.12
C LEU A 184 14.73 6.47 1.38
N THR A 185 13.75 6.84 0.54
CA THR A 185 13.68 8.20 -0.05
C THR A 185 13.15 9.25 0.94
N ILE A 186 12.59 8.82 2.07
CA ILE A 186 12.02 9.71 3.07
C ILE A 186 13.16 10.34 3.88
N GLY A 187 13.42 11.62 3.61
CA GLY A 187 14.42 12.42 4.35
C GLY A 187 13.81 13.21 5.50
N TYR A 188 14.69 13.88 6.27
CA TYR A 188 14.26 14.88 7.27
C TYR A 188 13.43 15.97 6.61
N ASN A 189 12.50 16.53 7.37
CA ASN A 189 11.57 17.57 6.94
C ASN A 189 10.57 17.15 5.84
N LYS A 190 10.53 15.87 5.45
CA LYS A 190 9.49 15.37 4.55
C LYS A 190 8.14 15.48 5.28
N ARG A 191 7.13 16.00 4.57
CA ARG A 191 5.80 16.27 5.11
C ARG A 191 4.82 15.20 4.69
N PHE A 192 3.90 14.85 5.60
CA PHE A 192 2.86 13.85 5.39
C PHE A 192 1.51 14.36 5.89
N ILE A 193 0.46 14.08 5.17
CA ILE A 193 -0.91 14.25 5.66
C ILE A 193 -1.30 12.96 6.36
N ILE A 194 -1.50 13.01 7.68
CA ILE A 194 -1.99 11.90 8.51
C ILE A 194 -3.24 12.42 9.22
N SER A 195 -4.38 12.30 8.55
CA SER A 195 -5.65 12.88 8.98
C SER A 195 -6.82 12.09 8.40
N ASP A 196 -7.97 12.13 9.07
CA ASP A 196 -9.22 11.65 8.47
C ASP A 196 -9.52 12.46 7.20
N ALA A 197 -9.84 11.78 6.11
CA ALA A 197 -10.13 12.40 4.81
C ALA A 197 -11.29 13.40 4.83
N ARG A 198 -12.17 13.31 5.83
CA ARG A 198 -13.30 14.24 6.03
C ARG A 198 -12.92 15.53 6.73
N ARG A 199 -11.71 15.58 7.30
CA ARG A 199 -11.25 16.74 8.06
C ARG A 199 -10.63 17.79 7.15
N TYR A 200 -11.07 19.05 7.30
CA TYR A 200 -10.46 20.19 6.63
C TYR A 200 -10.25 21.35 7.59
N PRO A 201 -9.06 21.97 7.65
CA PRO A 201 -7.83 21.54 7.00
C PRO A 201 -7.33 20.21 7.56
N PRO A 202 -6.70 19.36 6.76
CA PRO A 202 -6.14 18.10 7.24
C PRO A 202 -4.94 18.33 8.17
N ILE A 203 -4.64 17.33 8.99
CA ILE A 203 -3.49 17.40 9.89
C ILE A 203 -2.24 17.00 9.13
N VAL A 204 -1.24 17.86 9.17
CA VAL A 204 0.07 17.66 8.54
C VAL A 204 1.11 17.37 9.60
N TYR A 205 2.02 16.48 9.26
CA TYR A 205 3.16 16.11 10.09
C TYR A 205 4.44 16.18 9.28
N GLN A 206 5.53 16.62 9.93
CA GLN A 206 6.85 16.69 9.35
C GLN A 206 7.79 15.70 10.05
N VAL A 207 8.63 15.01 9.29
CA VAL A 207 9.64 14.07 9.82
C VAL A 207 10.68 14.83 10.61
N SER A 208 10.75 14.57 11.91
CA SER A 208 11.72 15.17 12.84
C SER A 208 12.88 14.23 13.19
N LYS A 209 12.65 12.91 13.17
CA LYS A 209 13.66 11.90 13.46
C LYS A 209 13.45 10.67 12.61
N ILE A 210 14.55 10.06 12.16
CA ILE A 210 14.59 8.82 11.39
C ILE A 210 15.47 7.83 12.15
N GLU A 211 14.97 6.61 12.35
CA GLU A 211 15.68 5.49 12.96
C GLU A 211 15.54 4.28 12.03
N ASP A 212 16.64 3.88 11.40
CA ASP A 212 16.71 2.80 10.41
C ASP A 212 17.73 1.70 10.77
N THR A 213 18.41 1.86 11.89
CA THR A 213 19.51 0.98 12.29
C THR A 213 19.05 -0.22 13.11
N GLN A 214 17.96 -0.08 13.86
CA GLN A 214 17.41 -1.14 14.71
C GLN A 214 15.88 -1.03 14.87
N PRO A 215 15.15 -2.15 14.58
CA PRO A 215 15.63 -3.41 13.99
C PRO A 215 15.93 -3.28 12.50
N ILE A 216 16.93 -3.99 12.01
CA ILE A 216 17.25 -4.03 10.57
C ILE A 216 16.04 -4.55 9.80
N GLY A 217 15.66 -3.83 8.73
CA GLY A 217 14.48 -4.14 7.92
C GLY A 217 13.27 -3.24 8.18
N LEU A 218 13.37 -2.35 9.18
CA LEU A 218 12.36 -1.32 9.46
C LEU A 218 12.99 0.05 9.52
N THR A 219 12.20 1.04 9.15
CA THR A 219 12.50 2.46 9.35
C THR A 219 11.40 3.06 10.22
N THR A 220 11.79 3.64 11.33
CA THR A 220 10.88 4.33 12.25
C THR A 220 11.04 5.84 12.10
N PHE A 221 9.94 6.52 11.88
CA PHE A 221 9.86 7.97 11.75
C PHE A 221 9.15 8.55 12.95
N LYS A 222 9.69 9.64 13.51
CA LYS A 222 8.99 10.49 14.48
C LYS A 222 8.61 11.78 13.80
N PHE A 223 7.43 12.26 14.14
CA PHE A 223 6.83 13.41 13.49
C PHE A 223 6.58 14.55 14.49
N THR A 224 6.70 15.77 14.01
CA THR A 224 6.15 16.97 14.64
C THR A 224 4.99 17.48 13.80
N GLN A 225 3.95 17.98 14.47
CA GLN A 225 2.80 18.56 13.78
C GLN A 225 3.20 19.85 13.09
N GLU A 226 2.69 20.03 11.87
CA GLU A 226 2.90 21.22 11.05
C GLU A 226 1.59 21.75 10.48
N THR A 227 1.63 22.89 9.81
CA THR A 227 0.45 23.54 9.24
C THR A 227 0.23 23.07 7.79
N PHE A 228 -1.01 22.82 7.44
CA PHE A 228 -1.44 22.55 6.07
C PHE A 228 -1.32 23.83 5.22
N ASP A 229 -0.70 23.71 4.05
CA ASP A 229 -0.57 24.79 3.07
C ASP A 229 -1.34 24.45 1.79
N PRO A 230 -2.51 25.06 1.57
CA PRO A 230 -3.34 24.77 0.39
C PRO A 230 -2.69 25.16 -0.94
N THR A 231 -1.60 25.94 -0.93
CA THR A 231 -0.88 26.32 -2.14
C THR A 231 0.12 25.26 -2.60
N HIS A 232 0.56 24.40 -1.68
CA HIS A 232 1.53 23.35 -1.95
C HIS A 232 0.96 21.95 -1.78
N ASP A 233 -0.02 21.79 -0.86
CA ASP A 233 -0.52 20.49 -0.42
C ASP A 233 -1.86 20.17 -1.10
N ASN A 234 -2.05 18.91 -1.48
CA ASN A 234 -3.32 18.41 -2.00
C ASN A 234 -4.05 17.58 -0.93
N ALA A 235 -5.16 18.12 -0.41
CA ALA A 235 -5.96 17.48 0.61
C ALA A 235 -6.72 16.24 0.10
N GLU A 236 -7.16 16.22 -1.15
CA GLU A 236 -7.94 15.12 -1.74
C GLU A 236 -7.06 13.88 -1.96
N LEU A 237 -5.86 14.07 -2.46
CA LEU A 237 -4.90 12.99 -2.65
C LEU A 237 -4.16 12.62 -1.37
N MET A 238 -4.29 13.44 -0.32
CA MET A 238 -3.57 13.29 0.96
C MET A 238 -2.05 13.35 0.78
N ILE A 239 -1.56 14.28 -0.04
CA ILE A 239 -0.15 14.41 -0.39
C ILE A 239 0.32 15.85 -0.14
N CYS A 240 1.38 15.98 0.66
CA CYS A 240 2.07 17.26 0.85
C CYS A 240 2.99 17.59 -0.33
N ASN A 241 3.16 18.90 -0.58
CA ASN A 241 4.00 19.45 -1.65
C ASN A 241 3.61 18.94 -3.06
N TYR A 242 2.33 18.61 -3.25
CA TYR A 242 1.80 18.11 -4.52
C TYR A 242 1.94 19.13 -5.66
N TYR A 243 1.68 20.41 -5.35
CA TYR A 243 1.74 21.50 -6.33
C TYR A 243 3.11 22.16 -6.42
N ASP A 244 4.17 21.53 -5.89
CA ASP A 244 5.53 22.05 -6.05
C ASP A 244 5.88 22.16 -7.54
N SER A 245 6.55 23.26 -7.91
CA SER A 245 6.85 23.60 -9.31
C SER A 245 7.65 22.53 -10.06
N LYS A 246 8.46 21.75 -9.37
CA LYS A 246 9.19 20.63 -9.95
C LYS A 246 8.29 19.47 -10.32
N PHE A 247 7.31 19.14 -9.45
CA PHE A 247 6.35 18.08 -9.72
C PHE A 247 5.44 18.45 -10.90
N VAL A 248 4.89 19.67 -10.88
CA VAL A 248 4.02 20.16 -11.96
C VAL A 248 4.77 20.23 -13.29
N SER A 249 6.04 20.65 -13.29
CA SER A 249 6.84 20.71 -14.52
C SER A 249 7.20 19.31 -15.05
N GLU A 250 7.49 18.34 -14.18
CA GLU A 250 7.83 16.98 -14.61
C GLU A 250 6.57 16.19 -15.04
N HIS A 251 5.44 16.34 -14.34
CA HIS A 251 4.18 15.69 -14.75
C HIS A 251 3.55 16.37 -15.97
N SER A 252 3.65 17.70 -16.08
CA SER A 252 3.25 18.36 -17.33
C SER A 252 4.22 18.05 -18.47
N ALA A 253 5.48 17.71 -18.19
CA ALA A 253 6.42 17.25 -19.21
C ALA A 253 6.18 15.77 -19.59
N GLU A 254 5.78 14.89 -18.65
CA GLU A 254 5.37 13.51 -19.00
C GLU A 254 4.04 13.49 -19.79
N ASP A 255 3.08 14.38 -19.47
CA ASP A 255 1.87 14.54 -20.26
C ASP A 255 2.10 15.29 -21.58
N THR A 256 3.21 16.07 -21.69
CA THR A 256 3.54 16.79 -22.94
C THR A 256 4.60 16.09 -23.79
N ASP A 257 5.36 15.11 -23.26
CA ASP A 257 6.30 14.29 -24.04
C ASP A 257 5.68 13.03 -24.66
N LYS A 258 4.46 12.66 -24.32
CA LYS A 258 3.63 11.91 -25.25
C LYS A 258 3.20 12.89 -26.33
N THR A 259 4.01 13.05 -27.34
CA THR A 259 3.67 13.79 -28.55
C THR A 259 2.27 13.34 -28.96
N THR A 260 1.26 14.22 -28.75
CA THR A 260 -0.07 14.01 -29.29
C THR A 260 0.06 14.01 -30.80
N ASN A 261 0.26 12.82 -31.36
CA ASN A 261 0.46 12.67 -32.78
C ASN A 261 -0.86 12.77 -33.58
N PHE A 262 -1.98 12.83 -32.85
CA PHE A 262 -3.28 13.01 -33.48
C PHE A 262 -4.28 13.72 -32.53
N GLU A 263 -5.27 14.35 -33.12
CA GLU A 263 -6.33 15.05 -32.39
C GLU A 263 -7.54 14.13 -32.20
N VAL A 264 -8.11 14.17 -30.97
CA VAL A 264 -9.41 13.55 -30.70
C VAL A 264 -10.48 14.62 -30.86
N SER A 265 -11.23 14.54 -31.95
CA SER A 265 -12.36 15.44 -32.24
C SER A 265 -13.66 14.91 -31.61
N TYR A 266 -14.65 15.78 -31.49
CA TYR A 266 -15.97 15.42 -30.96
C TYR A 266 -17.09 16.03 -31.80
N ASN A 267 -18.26 15.41 -31.80
CA ASN A 267 -19.43 15.96 -32.49
C ASN A 267 -20.05 17.10 -31.68
N GLY A 268 -20.22 18.27 -32.29
CA GLY A 268 -20.83 19.48 -31.72
C GLY A 268 -19.85 20.61 -31.48
N THR A 269 -20.36 21.73 -30.98
CA THR A 269 -19.62 23.01 -30.85
C THR A 269 -18.89 23.18 -29.52
N LYS A 270 -19.21 22.36 -28.49
CA LYS A 270 -18.60 22.42 -27.16
C LYS A 270 -18.23 21.01 -26.66
N PRO A 271 -17.12 20.87 -25.94
CA PRO A 271 -16.71 19.59 -25.32
C PRO A 271 -17.54 19.33 -24.07
N THR A 272 -18.85 19.07 -24.25
CA THR A 272 -19.78 18.82 -23.14
C THR A 272 -20.58 17.54 -23.37
N VAL A 273 -20.87 16.79 -22.33
CA VAL A 273 -21.76 15.61 -22.33
C VAL A 273 -22.92 15.90 -21.39
N LYS A 274 -24.16 15.69 -21.85
CA LYS A 274 -25.35 15.93 -21.04
C LYS A 274 -25.75 14.73 -20.21
N VAL A 275 -26.05 14.92 -18.90
CA VAL A 275 -26.61 13.91 -18.02
C VAL A 275 -27.94 13.40 -18.56
N GLY A 276 -28.09 12.09 -18.74
CA GLY A 276 -29.28 11.46 -19.30
C GLY A 276 -29.56 11.85 -20.77
N GLY A 277 -28.64 12.58 -21.43
CA GLY A 277 -28.76 13.04 -22.80
C GLY A 277 -28.35 12.00 -23.84
N SER A 278 -28.30 12.46 -25.11
CA SER A 278 -27.78 11.68 -26.22
C SER A 278 -26.29 11.39 -26.05
N PRO A 279 -25.82 10.21 -26.49
CA PRO A 279 -24.40 9.86 -26.44
C PRO A 279 -23.54 10.88 -27.22
N LYS A 280 -22.36 11.19 -26.68
CA LYS A 280 -21.34 12.01 -27.34
C LYS A 280 -20.36 11.12 -28.06
N VAL A 281 -20.07 11.42 -29.32
CA VAL A 281 -19.12 10.67 -30.15
C VAL A 281 -17.80 11.41 -30.20
N PHE A 282 -16.72 10.70 -29.96
CA PHE A 282 -15.34 11.14 -30.08
C PHE A 282 -14.70 10.38 -31.23
N THR A 283 -13.88 11.04 -32.02
CA THR A 283 -13.22 10.44 -33.20
C THR A 283 -11.74 10.75 -33.16
N ALA A 284 -10.90 9.74 -33.25
CA ALA A 284 -9.46 9.86 -33.38
C ALA A 284 -9.14 10.26 -34.85
N GLN A 285 -8.55 11.43 -35.04
CA GLN A 285 -8.14 11.92 -36.37
C GLN A 285 -6.76 11.43 -36.72
N LEU A 286 -6.69 10.19 -37.23
CA LEU A 286 -5.45 9.56 -37.70
C LEU A 286 -5.29 9.79 -39.21
N PRO A 287 -4.04 9.86 -39.73
CA PRO A 287 -3.77 9.80 -41.16
C PRO A 287 -4.41 8.57 -41.81
N GLU A 288 -4.86 8.69 -43.03
CA GLU A 288 -5.66 7.67 -43.72
C GLU A 288 -4.93 6.31 -43.91
N ASP A 289 -3.60 6.32 -43.87
CA ASP A 289 -2.76 5.12 -44.12
C ASP A 289 -2.48 4.27 -42.85
N ASN A 290 -2.89 4.70 -41.67
CA ASN A 290 -2.59 4.03 -40.42
C ASN A 290 -3.80 3.21 -39.94
N HIS A 291 -3.73 1.89 -40.11
CA HIS A 291 -4.60 0.92 -39.46
C HIS A 291 -3.95 0.41 -38.17
N PHE A 292 -4.07 1.18 -37.11
CA PHE A 292 -3.63 0.74 -35.79
C PHE A 292 -4.84 0.43 -34.91
N ASP A 293 -4.74 -0.61 -34.12
CA ASP A 293 -5.69 -0.87 -33.03
C ASP A 293 -5.64 0.25 -32.02
N ILE A 294 -6.72 1.00 -31.87
CA ILE A 294 -6.82 2.11 -30.93
C ILE A 294 -7.38 1.59 -29.62
N LYS A 295 -6.63 1.83 -28.56
CA LYS A 295 -7.06 1.58 -27.18
C LYS A 295 -7.67 2.84 -26.61
N TRP A 296 -8.95 2.83 -26.36
CA TRP A 296 -9.65 3.93 -25.73
C TRP A 296 -9.66 3.83 -24.21
N SER A 297 -9.62 4.97 -23.54
CA SER A 297 -9.79 5.07 -22.10
C SER A 297 -10.60 6.30 -21.73
N LEU A 298 -11.36 6.20 -20.64
CA LEU A 298 -12.13 7.28 -20.03
C LEU A 298 -11.66 7.49 -18.61
N SER A 299 -11.42 8.74 -18.21
CA SER A 299 -11.12 9.10 -16.83
C SER A 299 -12.10 10.15 -16.33
N ASP A 300 -12.58 10.03 -15.10
CA ASP A 300 -13.41 11.02 -14.41
C ASP A 300 -12.61 11.83 -13.36
N GLY A 301 -11.29 11.76 -13.42
CA GLY A 301 -10.39 12.39 -12.46
C GLY A 301 -10.16 11.55 -11.19
N LEU A 302 -11.04 10.61 -10.87
CA LEU A 302 -10.94 9.69 -9.73
C LEU A 302 -10.54 8.28 -10.15
N ASN A 303 -11.10 7.83 -11.28
CA ASN A 303 -10.91 6.49 -11.81
C ASN A 303 -10.52 6.56 -13.29
N ILE A 304 -9.70 5.60 -13.72
CA ILE A 304 -9.37 5.40 -15.12
C ILE A 304 -10.06 4.12 -15.59
N TYR A 305 -10.98 4.27 -16.52
CA TYR A 305 -11.70 3.18 -17.18
C TYR A 305 -10.97 2.88 -18.50
N GLY A 306 -10.05 1.94 -18.47
CA GLY A 306 -9.14 1.67 -19.58
C GLY A 306 -9.37 0.34 -20.29
N GLY A 307 -8.74 0.17 -21.46
CA GLY A 307 -8.70 -1.09 -22.18
C GLY A 307 -9.96 -1.40 -23.00
N ILE A 308 -10.67 -0.38 -23.46
CA ILE A 308 -11.85 -0.53 -24.31
C ILE A 308 -11.36 -0.75 -25.73
N TYR A 309 -11.38 -2.01 -26.17
CA TYR A 309 -11.03 -2.44 -27.52
C TYR A 309 -12.26 -2.50 -28.43
N ASP A 310 -12.04 -2.61 -29.73
CA ASP A 310 -13.06 -2.50 -30.77
C ASP A 310 -14.37 -3.29 -30.54
N ASN A 311 -15.47 -2.65 -30.93
CA ASN A 311 -16.84 -3.20 -30.97
C ASN A 311 -17.37 -3.66 -29.61
N TYR A 312 -16.95 -3.03 -28.53
CA TYR A 312 -17.40 -3.43 -27.21
C TYR A 312 -18.16 -2.29 -26.51
N THR A 313 -19.32 -2.63 -25.94
CA THR A 313 -20.07 -1.71 -25.07
C THR A 313 -19.88 -2.14 -23.63
N GLN A 314 -19.35 -1.24 -22.81
CA GLN A 314 -19.11 -1.47 -21.39
C GLN A 314 -19.73 -0.37 -20.53
N THR A 315 -20.30 -0.75 -19.40
CA THR A 315 -20.87 0.19 -18.44
C THR A 315 -20.01 0.22 -17.19
N PHE A 316 -19.52 1.40 -16.85
CA PHE A 316 -18.73 1.68 -15.65
C PHE A 316 -19.52 2.60 -14.74
N GLY A 317 -20.24 2.06 -13.77
CA GLY A 317 -21.08 2.85 -12.88
C GLY A 317 -22.12 3.67 -13.67
N ASP A 318 -21.95 5.00 -13.65
CA ASP A 318 -22.85 5.95 -14.33
C ASP A 318 -22.45 6.25 -15.78
N TYR A 319 -21.39 5.63 -16.31
CA TYR A 319 -20.88 5.86 -17.67
C TYR A 319 -21.05 4.61 -18.53
N THR A 320 -21.69 4.75 -19.68
CA THR A 320 -21.74 3.71 -20.71
C THR A 320 -20.87 4.13 -21.87
N VAL A 321 -19.90 3.30 -22.20
CA VAL A 321 -18.92 3.56 -23.25
C VAL A 321 -19.04 2.48 -24.32
N THR A 322 -19.06 2.91 -25.58
CA THR A 322 -19.01 2.01 -26.75
C THR A 322 -17.86 2.48 -27.61
N SER A 323 -16.93 1.59 -27.92
CA SER A 323 -15.83 1.85 -28.86
C SER A 323 -16.08 1.13 -30.18
N ASN A 324 -15.61 1.72 -31.26
CA ASN A 324 -15.61 1.17 -32.59
C ASN A 324 -14.43 1.78 -33.35
N ASP A 325 -13.52 0.94 -33.89
CA ASP A 325 -12.31 1.34 -34.65
C ASP A 325 -11.70 2.69 -34.23
N ARG A 326 -12.15 3.76 -34.87
CA ARG A 326 -11.67 5.12 -34.69
C ARG A 326 -12.58 6.00 -33.82
N THR A 327 -13.66 5.44 -33.29
CA THR A 327 -14.65 6.22 -32.54
C THR A 327 -14.94 5.63 -31.19
N MET A 328 -15.13 6.53 -30.22
CA MET A 328 -15.62 6.21 -28.89
C MET A 328 -16.89 7.00 -28.60
N THR A 329 -17.91 6.33 -28.13
CA THR A 329 -19.17 6.95 -27.74
C THR A 329 -19.33 6.89 -26.23
N VAL A 330 -19.55 8.05 -25.61
CA VAL A 330 -19.75 8.16 -24.16
C VAL A 330 -21.17 8.62 -23.86
N LYS A 331 -21.87 7.90 -23.01
CA LYS A 331 -23.19 8.25 -22.49
C LYS A 331 -23.12 8.30 -20.95
N VAL A 332 -23.63 9.38 -20.38
CA VAL A 332 -23.72 9.58 -18.93
C VAL A 332 -25.14 9.26 -18.47
N ALA A 333 -25.27 8.45 -17.42
CA ALA A 333 -26.56 8.13 -16.82
C ALA A 333 -27.28 9.36 -16.26
N ASN A 334 -28.57 9.25 -15.97
CA ASN A 334 -29.36 10.35 -15.43
C ASN A 334 -29.06 10.57 -13.93
N ASN A 335 -27.82 10.97 -13.64
CA ASN A 335 -27.34 11.25 -12.29
C ASN A 335 -26.82 12.70 -12.21
N TYR A 336 -27.64 13.58 -11.64
CA TYR A 336 -27.33 15.02 -11.53
C TYR A 336 -26.13 15.35 -10.62
N LYS A 337 -25.65 14.38 -9.83
CA LYS A 337 -24.44 14.56 -9.00
C LYS A 337 -23.17 14.65 -9.85
N LEU A 338 -23.23 14.23 -11.09
CA LEU A 338 -22.09 14.25 -12.02
C LEU A 338 -21.93 15.59 -12.74
N ILE A 339 -22.86 16.52 -12.60
CA ILE A 339 -22.76 17.85 -13.23
C ILE A 339 -21.55 18.59 -12.67
N GLY A 340 -20.71 19.11 -13.58
CA GLY A 340 -19.44 19.77 -13.25
C GLY A 340 -18.25 18.82 -13.22
N THR A 341 -18.45 17.48 -13.35
CA THR A 341 -17.33 16.55 -13.50
C THR A 341 -16.66 16.75 -14.85
N VAL A 342 -15.33 16.77 -14.87
CA VAL A 342 -14.54 16.80 -16.09
C VAL A 342 -14.11 15.38 -16.45
N LEU A 343 -14.53 14.90 -17.60
CA LEU A 343 -14.12 13.62 -18.15
C LEU A 343 -12.97 13.82 -19.13
N THR A 344 -11.95 12.99 -19.06
CA THR A 344 -10.87 12.93 -20.05
C THR A 344 -11.05 11.67 -20.88
N VAL A 345 -11.25 11.85 -22.18
CA VAL A 345 -11.30 10.78 -23.19
C VAL A 345 -9.94 10.72 -23.85
N SER A 346 -9.27 9.57 -23.78
CA SER A 346 -7.95 9.35 -24.37
C SER A 346 -7.97 8.18 -25.33
N ALA A 347 -7.21 8.29 -26.40
CA ALA A 347 -6.98 7.27 -27.39
C ALA A 347 -5.48 7.02 -27.53
N GLU A 348 -5.05 5.77 -27.51
CA GLU A 348 -3.66 5.34 -27.62
C GLU A 348 -3.55 4.31 -28.74
N CYS A 349 -2.62 4.50 -29.65
CA CYS A 349 -2.31 3.56 -30.74
C CYS A 349 -1.18 2.58 -30.32
N ALA A 350 -1.07 1.48 -31.01
CA ALA A 350 -0.05 0.45 -30.76
C ALA A 350 1.39 0.96 -30.94
N ASP A 351 1.59 2.05 -31.68
CA ASP A 351 2.89 2.73 -31.89
C ASP A 351 3.28 3.70 -30.76
N GLY A 352 2.40 3.83 -29.75
CA GLY A 352 2.61 4.76 -28.62
C GLY A 352 2.13 6.20 -28.90
N SER A 353 1.61 6.50 -30.08
CA SER A 353 0.96 7.79 -30.35
C SER A 353 -0.35 7.90 -29.58
N CYS A 354 -0.67 9.07 -29.05
CA CYS A 354 -1.86 9.27 -28.24
C CYS A 354 -2.52 10.62 -28.51
N GLY A 355 -3.83 10.68 -28.28
CA GLY A 355 -4.62 11.90 -28.30
C GLY A 355 -5.61 11.91 -27.16
N SER A 356 -5.94 13.09 -26.63
CA SER A 356 -6.92 13.22 -25.56
C SER A 356 -7.77 14.48 -25.70
N VAL A 357 -8.97 14.43 -25.11
CA VAL A 357 -9.87 15.59 -25.03
C VAL A 357 -10.59 15.61 -23.69
N GLN A 358 -10.67 16.79 -23.08
CA GLN A 358 -11.43 17.01 -21.85
C GLN A 358 -12.86 17.45 -22.16
N VAL A 359 -13.81 16.91 -21.43
CA VAL A 359 -15.24 17.09 -21.66
C VAL A 359 -15.95 17.32 -20.34
N GLU A 360 -16.71 18.40 -20.23
CA GLU A 360 -17.48 18.70 -19.03
C GLU A 360 -18.87 18.04 -19.07
N VAL A 361 -19.27 17.46 -17.95
CA VAL A 361 -20.62 16.92 -17.75
C VAL A 361 -21.56 18.05 -17.36
N ILE A 362 -22.59 18.28 -18.16
CA ILE A 362 -23.61 19.34 -17.97
C ILE A 362 -25.01 18.77 -17.70
N GLY A 363 -25.91 19.61 -17.14
CA GLY A 363 -27.30 19.25 -16.85
C GLY A 363 -28.26 19.37 -18.05
#